data_f3117dc447f5cce3dafa3e4572b9af3a
#
_entry.id   f3117dc447f5cce3dafa3e4572b9af3a
#
_cell.length_a   1.000
_cell.length_b   1.000
_cell.length_c   1.000
_cell.angle_alpha   90.00
_cell.angle_beta   90.00
_cell.angle_gamma   90.00
#
_symmetry.space_group_name_H-M   'P 1'
#
loop_
_entity.id
_entity.type
_entity.pdbx_description
1 polymer ?
#
loop_
_entity_poly.entity_id
_entity_poly.type
_entity_poly.pdbx_seq_one_letter_code
_entity_poly.pdbx_strand_id
1 'polypeptide(L)'
;INKRIKLIMAYTTVPKSTTEFAPEIYTGSGSSKTISTLNFQPDWVWIKSRPNTEMNVLFDSYRGATKRLASDSTAGEATEVQDLTAFNANGFTVGTSGAVNTNNVSYASWNWKANGVGASNTDGSITSTVSVNTKSKFSMVRWAGSGSLATIGHGLGVVPKMIICKSVDTGGWGTYHEATGNGRGLFLNINGIGGTDVAYWNDTSPTSSVFTVNFDGGTNREGGDTMMAYCFADVQGFSKIGSYVGTGNANGPFQYLGFKPSWVLIKNTQANETWMLYDDKRGYNGSMAVLSPDETAAEISANNIDFLSNGFKIRTSASTLNTNNQTFLYMAFAEEPLVSTNGNAATAR
;
A
#
# COMPACT_ATOMS: atom_id res chain seq x y z
N ILE A 1 41.31 30.25 -2.49
CA ILE A 1 40.20 30.07 -1.51
C ILE A 1 39.38 28.89 -1.96
N ASN A 2 39.64 27.68 -1.43
CA ASN A 2 38.88 26.47 -1.69
C ASN A 2 37.51 26.54 -0.99
N LYS A 3 36.46 26.82 -1.74
CA LYS A 3 35.09 26.59 -1.28
C LYS A 3 34.88 25.06 -1.20
N ARG A 4 35.01 24.45 -0.04
CA ARG A 4 34.46 23.11 0.22
C ARG A 4 32.94 23.21 0.05
N ILE A 5 32.41 22.67 -1.05
CA ILE A 5 30.98 22.40 -1.18
C ILE A 5 30.68 21.29 -0.18
N LYS A 6 30.09 21.66 0.96
CA LYS A 6 29.56 20.69 1.90
C LYS A 6 28.34 20.07 1.22
N LEU A 7 28.49 18.87 0.67
CA LEU A 7 27.34 18.08 0.19
C LEU A 7 26.52 17.74 1.42
N ILE A 8 25.50 18.52 1.71
CA ILE A 8 24.51 18.19 2.73
C ILE A 8 23.61 17.17 2.05
N MET A 9 23.84 15.88 2.30
CA MET A 9 22.87 14.86 1.91
C MET A 9 21.58 15.09 2.69
N ALA A 10 20.48 15.29 1.99
CA ALA A 10 19.17 15.38 2.61
C ALA A 10 18.87 14.08 3.38
N TYR A 11 18.29 14.21 4.57
CA TYR A 11 17.90 13.05 5.40
C TYR A 11 16.94 12.12 4.65
N THR A 12 16.09 12.67 3.79
CA THR A 12 15.10 11.94 3.00
C THR A 12 14.94 12.56 1.62
N THR A 13 14.55 11.74 0.63
CA THR A 13 14.14 12.20 -0.69
C THR A 13 12.72 12.76 -0.71
N VAL A 14 11.93 12.51 0.36
CA VAL A 14 10.55 12.99 0.56
C VAL A 14 10.51 13.93 1.76
N PRO A 15 10.84 15.22 1.61
CA PRO A 15 10.90 16.16 2.72
C PRO A 15 9.53 16.50 3.31
N LYS A 16 8.45 16.24 2.58
CA LYS A 16 7.07 16.43 3.00
C LYS A 16 6.23 15.22 2.56
N SER A 17 5.84 14.36 3.50
CA SER A 17 5.09 13.12 3.24
C SER A 17 3.79 13.39 2.50
N THR A 18 3.04 14.40 2.94
CA THR A 18 1.74 14.79 2.40
C THR A 18 1.78 15.31 0.95
N THR A 19 2.93 15.29 0.28
CA THR A 19 3.04 15.53 -1.18
C THR A 19 3.16 14.24 -1.99
N GLU A 20 3.37 13.09 -1.33
CA GLU A 20 3.60 11.81 -1.99
C GLU A 20 2.64 10.71 -1.50
N PHE A 21 2.15 10.84 -0.25
CA PHE A 21 1.16 9.96 0.37
C PHE A 21 0.32 10.73 1.38
N ALA A 22 -0.99 10.49 1.43
CA ALA A 22 -1.86 11.04 2.48
C ALA A 22 -3.09 10.15 2.73
N PRO A 23 -3.38 9.80 3.99
CA PRO A 23 -4.70 9.35 4.39
C PRO A 23 -5.65 10.54 4.46
N GLU A 24 -6.92 10.34 4.09
CA GLU A 24 -7.95 11.37 4.13
C GLU A 24 -9.28 10.78 4.60
N ILE A 25 -10.07 11.57 5.32
CA ILE A 25 -11.43 11.23 5.73
C ILE A 25 -12.40 12.22 5.12
N TYR A 26 -13.49 11.72 4.55
CA TYR A 26 -14.55 12.56 4.06
C TYR A 26 -15.94 11.98 4.39
N THR A 27 -16.93 12.85 4.45
CA THR A 27 -18.34 12.46 4.58
C THR A 27 -18.99 12.47 3.21
N GLY A 28 -19.63 11.37 2.84
CA GLY A 28 -20.39 11.26 1.61
C GLY A 28 -21.56 12.25 1.54
N SER A 29 -21.91 12.65 0.33
CA SER A 29 -22.99 13.62 0.06
C SER A 29 -24.17 13.03 -0.71
N GLY A 30 -24.04 11.80 -1.23
CA GLY A 30 -25.03 11.17 -2.11
C GLY A 30 -25.15 11.86 -3.50
N SER A 31 -24.32 12.88 -3.75
CA SER A 31 -24.22 13.58 -5.04
C SER A 31 -22.74 13.75 -5.40
N SER A 32 -22.42 14.10 -6.65
CA SER A 32 -21.02 14.29 -7.06
C SER A 32 -20.27 15.18 -6.05
N LYS A 33 -19.13 14.70 -5.56
CA LYS A 33 -18.33 15.35 -4.52
C LYS A 33 -16.86 15.34 -4.89
N THR A 34 -16.22 16.50 -4.81
CA THR A 34 -14.77 16.63 -4.96
C THR A 34 -14.10 16.67 -3.58
N ILE A 35 -13.14 15.81 -3.37
CA ILE A 35 -12.20 15.81 -2.25
C ILE A 35 -10.93 16.51 -2.76
N SER A 36 -10.65 17.73 -2.26
CA SER A 36 -9.59 18.62 -2.74
C SER A 36 -8.60 19.02 -1.65
N THR A 37 -8.46 18.16 -0.64
CA THR A 37 -7.64 18.39 0.56
C THR A 37 -6.23 17.86 0.43
N LEU A 38 -5.93 17.09 -0.63
CA LEU A 38 -4.59 16.57 -0.90
C LEU A 38 -3.68 17.67 -1.47
N ASN A 39 -2.38 17.55 -1.24
CA ASN A 39 -1.37 18.47 -1.81
C ASN A 39 -0.81 17.97 -3.16
N PHE A 40 -1.44 16.97 -3.75
CA PHE A 40 -1.00 16.32 -4.99
C PHE A 40 -2.18 15.68 -5.72
N GLN A 41 -2.02 15.41 -7.01
CA GLN A 41 -2.89 14.49 -7.72
C GLN A 41 -2.53 13.07 -7.28
N PRO A 42 -3.47 12.31 -6.69
CA PRO A 42 -3.22 10.90 -6.40
C PRO A 42 -3.22 10.11 -7.71
N ASP A 43 -2.34 9.10 -7.77
CA ASP A 43 -2.29 8.14 -8.88
C ASP A 43 -2.86 6.79 -8.46
N TRP A 44 -2.87 6.48 -7.17
CA TRP A 44 -3.54 5.32 -6.60
C TRP A 44 -4.38 5.74 -5.42
N VAL A 45 -5.68 5.44 -5.46
CA VAL A 45 -6.68 5.78 -4.43
C VAL A 45 -7.36 4.52 -3.96
N TRP A 46 -7.31 4.27 -2.67
CA TRP A 46 -7.97 3.17 -1.99
C TRP A 46 -9.01 3.73 -1.05
N ILE A 47 -10.29 3.38 -1.21
CA ILE A 47 -11.42 3.92 -0.45
C ILE A 47 -12.15 2.80 0.29
N LYS A 48 -12.57 3.09 1.53
CA LYS A 48 -13.41 2.20 2.33
C LYS A 48 -14.45 3.00 3.11
N SER A 49 -15.71 2.54 3.06
CA SER A 49 -16.72 3.00 4.00
C SER A 49 -16.34 2.58 5.41
N ARG A 50 -16.39 3.51 6.37
CA ARG A 50 -16.04 3.22 7.76
C ARG A 50 -17.14 2.44 8.49
N PRO A 51 -18.42 2.90 8.49
CA PRO A 51 -19.46 2.26 9.26
C PRO A 51 -20.18 1.10 8.55
N ASN A 52 -20.00 0.97 7.23
CA ASN A 52 -20.78 0.02 6.44
C ASN A 52 -19.96 -1.19 5.98
N THR A 53 -20.65 -2.29 5.82
CA THR A 53 -20.12 -3.53 5.22
C THR A 53 -20.07 -3.36 3.69
N GLU A 54 -19.06 -2.63 3.20
CA GLU A 54 -18.83 -2.32 1.79
C GLU A 54 -17.45 -2.83 1.35
N MET A 55 -17.25 -3.00 0.05
CA MET A 55 -15.94 -3.39 -0.50
C MET A 55 -14.85 -2.36 -0.22
N ASN A 56 -13.61 -2.82 -0.16
CA ASN A 56 -12.42 -1.99 -0.22
C ASN A 56 -12.11 -1.68 -1.68
N VAL A 57 -12.48 -0.51 -2.19
CA VAL A 57 -12.40 -0.18 -3.61
C VAL A 57 -11.13 0.59 -3.97
N LEU A 58 -10.50 0.20 -5.08
CA LEU A 58 -9.21 0.72 -5.53
C LEU A 58 -9.30 1.25 -6.98
N PHE A 59 -8.77 2.46 -7.14
CA PHE A 59 -8.68 3.15 -8.43
C PHE A 59 -7.25 3.61 -8.66
N ASP A 60 -6.80 3.59 -9.91
CA ASP A 60 -5.53 4.22 -10.27
C ASP A 60 -5.63 5.02 -11.58
N SER A 61 -4.80 6.07 -11.67
CA SER A 61 -4.78 6.99 -12.81
C SER A 61 -4.32 6.30 -14.09
N TYR A 62 -3.62 5.17 -13.97
CA TYR A 62 -3.12 4.41 -15.10
C TYR A 62 -4.22 3.63 -15.82
N ARG A 63 -5.14 2.98 -15.08
CA ARG A 63 -6.34 2.33 -15.64
C ARG A 63 -7.42 3.35 -16.00
N GLY A 64 -7.37 4.50 -15.35
CA GLY A 64 -8.31 5.60 -15.53
C GLY A 64 -9.39 5.66 -14.46
N ALA A 65 -10.06 6.79 -14.39
CA ALA A 65 -11.23 6.96 -13.55
C ALA A 65 -12.33 5.96 -13.92
N THR A 66 -13.22 5.66 -12.98
CA THR A 66 -14.31 4.67 -13.09
C THR A 66 -13.89 3.21 -13.15
N LYS A 67 -12.60 2.90 -13.21
CA LYS A 67 -12.07 1.55 -13.30
C LYS A 67 -11.79 0.98 -11.90
N ARG A 68 -12.78 0.30 -11.33
CA ARG A 68 -12.74 -0.24 -9.96
C ARG A 68 -12.11 -1.63 -9.92
N LEU A 69 -11.22 -1.82 -8.96
CA LEU A 69 -10.87 -3.13 -8.38
C LEU A 69 -11.27 -3.13 -6.90
N ALA A 70 -11.33 -4.31 -6.27
CA ALA A 70 -11.57 -4.42 -4.82
C ALA A 70 -10.53 -5.37 -4.19
N SER A 71 -9.90 -4.94 -3.08
CA SER A 71 -8.84 -5.74 -2.44
C SER A 71 -9.37 -6.97 -1.71
N ASP A 72 -10.64 -6.98 -1.35
CA ASP A 72 -11.36 -8.08 -0.71
C ASP A 72 -12.04 -9.02 -1.71
N SER A 73 -11.68 -8.95 -3.00
CA SER A 73 -12.32 -9.71 -4.06
C SER A 73 -11.33 -10.27 -5.08
N THR A 74 -11.66 -11.45 -5.64
CA THR A 74 -10.99 -12.01 -6.81
C THR A 74 -11.58 -11.52 -8.14
N ALA A 75 -12.66 -10.75 -8.11
CA ALA A 75 -13.28 -10.20 -9.32
C ALA A 75 -12.30 -9.34 -10.11
N GLY A 76 -12.50 -9.28 -11.41
CA GLY A 76 -11.79 -8.38 -12.29
C GLY A 76 -12.24 -6.94 -12.16
N GLU A 77 -11.67 -6.09 -13.01
CA GLU A 77 -12.02 -4.68 -13.09
C GLU A 77 -13.49 -4.49 -13.50
N ALA A 78 -14.19 -3.67 -12.75
CA ALA A 78 -15.53 -3.20 -13.11
C ALA A 78 -15.47 -1.72 -13.57
N THR A 79 -16.29 -1.38 -14.56
CA THR A 79 -16.49 0.02 -14.96
C THR A 79 -17.66 0.59 -14.17
N GLU A 80 -17.36 1.40 -13.15
CA GLU A 80 -18.35 1.98 -12.23
C GLU A 80 -18.36 3.50 -12.37
N VAL A 81 -19.18 3.98 -13.27
CA VAL A 81 -19.23 5.40 -13.68
C VAL A 81 -19.64 6.37 -12.56
N GLN A 82 -20.16 5.86 -11.46
CA GLN A 82 -20.56 6.64 -10.28
C GLN A 82 -19.67 6.43 -9.06
N ASP A 83 -18.55 5.71 -9.20
CA ASP A 83 -17.53 5.59 -8.15
C ASP A 83 -16.56 6.78 -8.21
N LEU A 84 -15.26 6.56 -8.36
CA LEU A 84 -14.29 7.63 -8.58
C LEU A 84 -14.40 8.10 -10.05
N THR A 85 -14.76 9.36 -10.26
CA THR A 85 -15.07 9.91 -11.58
C THR A 85 -13.94 10.75 -12.17
N ALA A 86 -13.04 11.27 -11.33
CA ALA A 86 -11.87 12.03 -11.79
C ALA A 86 -10.72 12.01 -10.77
N PHE A 87 -9.49 12.00 -11.29
CA PHE A 87 -8.27 12.35 -10.55
C PHE A 87 -8.00 13.85 -10.76
N ASN A 88 -7.87 14.61 -9.68
CA ASN A 88 -7.69 16.06 -9.71
C ASN A 88 -6.30 16.46 -9.22
N ALA A 89 -5.82 17.63 -9.57
CA ALA A 89 -4.49 18.12 -9.19
C ALA A 89 -4.21 18.10 -7.67
N ASN A 90 -5.28 18.16 -6.86
CA ASN A 90 -5.20 18.18 -5.39
C ASN A 90 -6.18 17.20 -4.73
N GLY A 91 -6.49 16.09 -5.39
CA GLY A 91 -7.41 15.09 -4.88
C GLY A 91 -8.14 14.30 -5.97
N PHE A 92 -9.42 14.01 -5.72
CA PHE A 92 -10.25 13.21 -6.63
C PHE A 92 -11.72 13.60 -6.50
N THR A 93 -12.54 13.20 -7.48
CA THR A 93 -14.00 13.38 -7.46
C THR A 93 -14.67 12.02 -7.42
N VAL A 94 -15.70 11.88 -6.57
CA VAL A 94 -16.57 10.70 -6.49
C VAL A 94 -17.97 11.05 -6.99
N GLY A 95 -18.63 10.07 -7.60
CA GLY A 95 -20.01 10.16 -8.08
C GLY A 95 -21.03 9.89 -6.97
N THR A 96 -22.08 9.13 -7.25
CA THR A 96 -23.20 8.87 -6.34
C THR A 96 -23.22 7.46 -5.76
N SER A 97 -22.25 6.61 -6.11
CA SER A 97 -22.19 5.21 -5.68
C SER A 97 -22.07 5.07 -4.15
N GLY A 98 -22.79 4.09 -3.60
CA GLY A 98 -22.74 3.75 -2.17
C GLY A 98 -21.37 3.27 -1.70
N ALA A 99 -20.58 2.66 -2.57
CA ALA A 99 -19.24 2.20 -2.25
C ALA A 99 -18.29 3.34 -1.85
N VAL A 100 -18.56 4.57 -2.35
CA VAL A 100 -17.66 5.73 -2.15
C VAL A 100 -18.36 7.00 -1.65
N ASN A 101 -19.71 7.13 -1.71
CA ASN A 101 -20.33 8.43 -1.47
C ASN A 101 -21.79 8.38 -0.98
N THR A 102 -22.20 7.42 -0.19
CA THR A 102 -23.52 7.44 0.46
C THR A 102 -23.66 8.68 1.35
N ASN A 103 -24.80 9.35 1.27
CA ASN A 103 -25.07 10.57 2.03
C ASN A 103 -24.91 10.37 3.54
N ASN A 104 -24.17 11.28 4.19
CA ASN A 104 -23.85 11.28 5.62
C ASN A 104 -23.03 10.06 6.12
N VAL A 105 -22.47 9.25 5.23
CA VAL A 105 -21.57 8.15 5.59
C VAL A 105 -20.13 8.63 5.56
N SER A 106 -19.34 8.23 6.56
CA SER A 106 -17.91 8.54 6.64
C SER A 106 -17.09 7.51 5.86
N TYR A 107 -16.14 7.98 5.08
CA TYR A 107 -15.19 7.18 4.29
C TYR A 107 -13.75 7.50 4.67
N ALA A 108 -12.89 6.49 4.64
CA ALA A 108 -11.45 6.66 4.63
C ALA A 108 -10.92 6.48 3.21
N SER A 109 -9.92 7.27 2.82
CA SER A 109 -9.15 7.04 1.61
C SER A 109 -7.66 7.12 1.89
N TRP A 110 -6.89 6.28 1.20
CA TRP A 110 -5.44 6.28 1.24
C TRP A 110 -4.95 6.54 -0.18
N ASN A 111 -4.07 7.51 -0.31
CA ASN A 111 -3.77 8.16 -1.58
C ASN A 111 -2.26 8.19 -1.82
N TRP A 112 -1.79 7.60 -2.91
CA TRP A 112 -0.38 7.58 -3.30
C TRP A 112 -0.17 8.31 -4.63
N LYS A 113 0.97 8.98 -4.74
CA LYS A 113 1.43 9.64 -5.95
C LYS A 113 2.45 8.77 -6.69
N ALA A 114 2.20 8.52 -7.97
CA ALA A 114 3.15 7.95 -8.90
C ALA A 114 3.57 8.98 -9.95
N ASN A 115 3.39 8.71 -11.24
CA ASN A 115 3.76 9.61 -12.33
C ASN A 115 2.79 9.51 -13.53
N GLY A 116 1.48 9.46 -13.25
CA GLY A 116 0.44 9.45 -14.27
C GLY A 116 0.48 8.20 -15.16
N VAL A 117 0.34 8.38 -16.47
CA VAL A 117 0.15 7.29 -17.44
C VAL A 117 1.36 6.37 -17.66
N GLY A 118 2.51 6.69 -17.08
CA GLY A 118 3.70 5.86 -17.18
C GLY A 118 4.42 5.88 -18.53
N ALA A 119 5.52 5.13 -18.59
CA ALA A 119 6.37 4.99 -19.78
C ALA A 119 6.74 3.51 -20.00
N SER A 120 7.09 3.15 -21.23
CA SER A 120 7.57 1.80 -21.58
C SER A 120 8.86 1.48 -20.83
N ASN A 121 8.93 0.26 -20.28
CA ASN A 121 10.10 -0.29 -19.61
C ASN A 121 10.43 -1.67 -20.21
N THR A 122 11.67 -1.84 -20.63
CA THR A 122 12.18 -3.04 -21.30
C THR A 122 13.25 -3.78 -20.45
N ASP A 123 13.36 -3.48 -19.16
CA ASP A 123 14.32 -4.12 -18.26
C ASP A 123 14.02 -5.61 -18.06
N GLY A 124 12.74 -5.98 -18.11
CA GLY A 124 12.28 -7.37 -17.95
C GLY A 124 12.19 -8.14 -19.28
N SER A 125 11.97 -9.45 -19.20
CA SER A 125 11.70 -10.30 -20.36
C SER A 125 10.37 -9.99 -21.04
N ILE A 126 9.42 -9.43 -20.30
CA ILE A 126 8.17 -8.86 -20.82
C ILE A 126 8.24 -7.34 -20.70
N THR A 127 7.98 -6.63 -21.82
CA THR A 127 7.86 -5.17 -21.79
C THR A 127 6.70 -4.78 -20.89
N SER A 128 6.97 -3.89 -19.93
CA SER A 128 5.97 -3.31 -19.04
C SER A 128 5.77 -1.82 -19.34
N THR A 129 4.67 -1.25 -18.83
CA THR A 129 4.51 0.20 -18.74
C THR A 129 4.54 0.58 -17.27
N VAL A 130 5.34 1.56 -16.90
CA VAL A 130 5.64 1.91 -15.52
C VAL A 130 5.35 3.37 -15.24
N SER A 131 4.46 3.62 -14.28
CA SER A 131 4.27 4.93 -13.66
C SER A 131 5.03 4.95 -12.34
N VAL A 132 6.15 5.67 -12.27
CA VAL A 132 7.07 5.61 -11.11
C VAL A 132 7.30 6.96 -10.48
N ASN A 133 7.17 7.02 -9.17
CA ASN A 133 7.66 8.10 -8.33
C ASN A 133 9.01 7.70 -7.71
N THR A 134 10.08 8.20 -8.29
CA THR A 134 11.44 7.89 -7.85
C THR A 134 11.81 8.49 -6.48
N LYS A 135 11.05 9.47 -5.99
CA LYS A 135 11.25 10.07 -4.65
C LYS A 135 10.68 9.19 -3.56
N SER A 136 9.40 8.81 -3.68
CA SER A 136 8.69 7.97 -2.71
C SER A 136 8.94 6.49 -2.89
N LYS A 137 9.64 6.08 -3.97
CA LYS A 137 9.90 4.69 -4.33
C LYS A 137 8.62 3.86 -4.41
N PHE A 138 7.62 4.42 -5.07
CA PHE A 138 6.36 3.78 -5.42
C PHE A 138 6.22 3.71 -6.94
N SER A 139 5.83 2.57 -7.48
CA SER A 139 5.48 2.43 -8.90
C SER A 139 4.25 1.58 -9.12
N MET A 140 3.51 1.95 -10.17
CA MET A 140 2.43 1.16 -10.76
C MET A 140 2.94 0.59 -12.06
N VAL A 141 2.84 -0.73 -12.21
CA VAL A 141 3.40 -1.48 -13.33
C VAL A 141 2.31 -2.27 -14.03
N ARG A 142 2.29 -2.24 -15.36
CA ARG A 142 1.34 -3.03 -16.17
C ARG A 142 2.08 -3.84 -17.22
N TRP A 143 1.64 -5.07 -17.43
CA TRP A 143 2.14 -5.96 -18.49
C TRP A 143 1.05 -6.91 -19.00
N ALA A 144 1.31 -7.57 -20.12
CA ALA A 144 0.48 -8.69 -20.58
C ALA A 144 0.96 -9.98 -19.93
N GLY A 145 0.09 -10.65 -19.19
CA GLY A 145 0.39 -11.91 -18.52
C GLY A 145 0.72 -13.01 -19.50
N SER A 146 1.69 -13.85 -19.16
CA SER A 146 2.16 -14.96 -20.00
C SER A 146 1.84 -16.35 -19.45
N GLY A 147 1.42 -16.45 -18.19
CA GLY A 147 1.23 -17.73 -17.49
C GLY A 147 2.51 -18.58 -17.38
N SER A 148 3.67 -17.96 -17.50
CA SER A 148 4.96 -18.65 -17.48
C SER A 148 6.04 -17.78 -16.86
N LEU A 149 7.19 -18.37 -16.55
CA LEU A 149 8.33 -17.65 -15.96
C LEU A 149 8.70 -16.43 -16.80
N ALA A 150 8.70 -15.26 -16.15
CA ALA A 150 9.06 -13.99 -16.76
C ALA A 150 9.65 -13.03 -15.73
N THR A 151 10.33 -11.99 -16.21
CA THR A 151 10.79 -10.86 -15.40
C THR A 151 10.09 -9.58 -15.89
N ILE A 152 9.72 -8.71 -14.94
CA ILE A 152 8.94 -7.50 -15.17
C ILE A 152 9.72 -6.31 -14.63
N GLY A 153 9.95 -5.30 -15.49
CA GLY A 153 10.59 -4.05 -15.08
C GLY A 153 9.67 -3.21 -14.21
N HIS A 154 10.17 -2.69 -13.07
CA HIS A 154 9.37 -1.90 -12.12
C HIS A 154 9.80 -0.44 -11.98
N GLY A 155 10.93 -0.03 -12.55
CA GLY A 155 11.38 1.36 -12.65
C GLY A 155 11.82 2.06 -11.35
N LEU A 156 11.79 1.40 -10.19
CA LEU A 156 12.14 2.03 -8.90
C LEU A 156 13.63 2.43 -8.77
N GLY A 157 14.50 1.71 -9.50
CA GLY A 157 15.96 1.87 -9.39
C GLY A 157 16.55 1.35 -8.07
N VAL A 158 15.75 0.70 -7.23
CA VAL A 158 16.11 0.03 -5.97
C VAL A 158 15.28 -1.23 -5.82
N VAL A 159 15.71 -2.17 -5.00
CA VAL A 159 14.97 -3.42 -4.76
C VAL A 159 13.64 -3.13 -4.07
N PRO A 160 12.48 -3.54 -4.65
CA PRO A 160 11.21 -3.43 -3.97
C PRO A 160 11.14 -4.41 -2.79
N LYS A 161 10.54 -3.98 -1.70
CA LYS A 161 10.33 -4.78 -0.49
C LYS A 161 8.93 -5.33 -0.36
N MET A 162 7.97 -4.71 -1.02
CA MET A 162 6.60 -5.19 -1.15
C MET A 162 6.12 -4.99 -2.59
N ILE A 163 5.48 -6.02 -3.14
CA ILE A 163 4.86 -6.00 -4.46
C ILE A 163 3.46 -6.61 -4.33
N ILE A 164 2.46 -5.90 -4.81
CA ILE A 164 1.07 -6.36 -4.82
C ILE A 164 0.64 -6.49 -6.28
N CYS A 165 0.45 -7.72 -6.75
CA CYS A 165 0.02 -8.03 -8.13
C CYS A 165 -1.48 -8.30 -8.20
N LYS A 166 -2.10 -7.98 -9.32
CA LYS A 166 -3.50 -8.27 -9.63
C LYS A 166 -3.70 -8.40 -11.14
N SER A 167 -4.39 -9.46 -11.58
CA SER A 167 -4.98 -9.45 -12.93
C SER A 167 -6.21 -8.54 -12.92
N VAL A 168 -6.32 -7.64 -13.91
CA VAL A 168 -7.52 -6.81 -14.07
C VAL A 168 -8.72 -7.61 -14.58
N ASP A 169 -8.50 -8.83 -15.09
CA ASP A 169 -9.55 -9.69 -15.62
C ASP A 169 -10.16 -10.57 -14.53
N THR A 170 -9.35 -11.14 -13.62
CA THR A 170 -9.81 -11.95 -12.48
C THR A 170 -8.62 -12.38 -11.60
N GLY A 171 -8.86 -13.15 -10.52
CA GLY A 171 -7.81 -13.79 -9.71
C GLY A 171 -7.49 -13.08 -8.42
N GLY A 172 -6.66 -13.72 -7.59
CA GLY A 172 -6.24 -13.20 -6.29
C GLY A 172 -5.30 -11.99 -6.40
N TRP A 173 -5.02 -11.39 -5.27
CA TRP A 173 -4.06 -10.29 -5.12
C TRP A 173 -2.71 -10.85 -4.62
N GLY A 174 -1.90 -11.38 -5.56
CA GLY A 174 -0.60 -11.98 -5.24
C GLY A 174 0.35 -10.94 -4.62
N THR A 175 0.86 -11.24 -3.43
CA THR A 175 1.65 -10.28 -2.66
C THR A 175 3.01 -10.88 -2.29
N TYR A 176 4.09 -10.18 -2.68
CA TYR A 176 5.45 -10.39 -2.21
C TYR A 176 5.76 -9.46 -1.04
N HIS A 177 6.48 -9.96 -0.06
CA HIS A 177 7.06 -9.14 1.00
C HIS A 177 8.46 -9.67 1.35
N GLU A 178 9.46 -8.79 1.53
CA GLU A 178 10.85 -9.20 1.80
C GLU A 178 11.00 -10.14 3.00
N ALA A 179 10.16 -9.97 4.04
CA ALA A 179 10.23 -10.79 5.25
C ALA A 179 9.70 -12.22 5.07
N THR A 180 8.88 -12.49 4.06
CA THR A 180 8.43 -13.85 3.69
C THR A 180 9.31 -14.47 2.61
N GLY A 181 10.11 -13.63 1.95
CA GLY A 181 11.00 -14.05 0.87
C GLY A 181 10.24 -14.40 -0.42
N ASN A 182 11.01 -14.96 -1.34
CA ASN A 182 10.60 -15.28 -2.72
C ASN A 182 9.99 -16.67 -2.91
N GLY A 183 10.11 -17.55 -1.91
CA GLY A 183 9.53 -18.91 -1.93
C GLY A 183 8.06 -18.93 -1.44
N ARG A 184 7.43 -17.78 -1.20
CA ARG A 184 6.09 -17.72 -0.66
C ARG A 184 5.24 -16.66 -1.38
N GLY A 185 4.02 -17.06 -1.77
CA GLY A 185 2.97 -16.14 -2.19
C GLY A 185 2.03 -15.84 -1.04
N LEU A 186 1.83 -14.56 -0.71
CA LEU A 186 0.72 -14.07 0.11
C LEU A 186 -0.38 -13.54 -0.78
N PHE A 187 -1.56 -13.35 -0.24
CA PHE A 187 -2.68 -12.73 -0.95
C PHE A 187 -3.30 -11.63 -0.10
N LEU A 188 -3.47 -10.44 -0.68
CA LEU A 188 -4.09 -9.31 0.01
C LEU A 188 -5.60 -9.51 0.23
N ASN A 189 -6.25 -10.31 -0.60
CA ASN A 189 -7.70 -10.53 -0.60
C ASN A 189 -8.19 -11.64 0.32
N ILE A 190 -7.31 -12.27 1.10
CA ILE A 190 -7.69 -13.35 2.01
C ILE A 190 -6.85 -13.32 3.30
N ASN A 191 -7.40 -13.87 4.36
CA ASN A 191 -6.73 -14.04 5.65
C ASN A 191 -5.70 -15.18 5.67
N GLY A 192 -5.60 -15.99 4.61
CA GLY A 192 -4.69 -17.12 4.52
C GLY A 192 -3.21 -16.75 4.64
N ILE A 193 -2.41 -17.68 5.13
CA ILE A 193 -0.95 -17.50 5.29
C ILE A 193 -0.18 -17.59 3.96
N GLY A 194 -0.88 -17.85 2.86
CA GLY A 194 -0.28 -18.11 1.55
C GLY A 194 0.38 -19.49 1.46
N GLY A 195 0.83 -19.81 0.27
CA GLY A 195 1.53 -21.07 -0.05
C GLY A 195 3.02 -20.86 -0.24
N THR A 196 3.79 -21.95 -0.08
CA THR A 196 5.18 -22.04 -0.54
C THR A 196 5.16 -22.72 -1.90
N ASP A 197 5.44 -21.99 -2.97
CA ASP A 197 5.45 -22.53 -4.32
C ASP A 197 6.27 -21.62 -5.23
N VAL A 198 7.01 -22.24 -6.14
CA VAL A 198 7.71 -21.57 -7.25
C VAL A 198 6.76 -20.89 -8.22
N ALA A 199 5.47 -21.25 -8.18
CA ALA A 199 4.42 -20.69 -9.04
C ALA A 199 4.27 -19.17 -8.94
N TYR A 200 4.62 -18.56 -7.79
CA TYR A 200 4.49 -17.13 -7.56
C TYR A 200 5.68 -16.35 -8.11
N TRP A 201 6.84 -16.47 -7.45
CA TRP A 201 8.03 -15.65 -7.65
C TRP A 201 9.23 -16.45 -8.15
N ASN A 202 9.04 -17.76 -8.45
CA ASN A 202 10.06 -18.69 -8.91
C ASN A 202 11.32 -18.72 -8.02
N ASP A 203 11.15 -18.69 -6.70
CA ASP A 203 12.24 -18.62 -5.71
C ASP A 203 13.30 -17.56 -6.04
N THR A 204 12.91 -16.50 -6.76
CA THR A 204 13.81 -15.46 -7.25
C THR A 204 13.48 -14.12 -6.61
N SER A 205 14.44 -13.58 -5.85
CA SER A 205 14.29 -12.27 -5.22
C SER A 205 14.26 -11.15 -6.26
N PRO A 206 13.46 -10.08 -6.04
CA PRO A 206 13.51 -8.89 -6.86
C PRO A 206 14.91 -8.26 -6.89
N THR A 207 15.24 -7.60 -7.99
CA THR A 207 16.46 -6.80 -8.16
C THR A 207 16.11 -5.30 -8.11
N SER A 208 17.09 -4.43 -8.38
CA SER A 208 16.84 -2.99 -8.51
C SER A 208 16.11 -2.58 -9.80
N SER A 209 15.95 -3.49 -10.76
CA SER A 209 15.32 -3.22 -12.05
C SER A 209 14.10 -4.09 -12.33
N VAL A 210 14.09 -5.37 -11.90
CA VAL A 210 13.02 -6.32 -12.22
C VAL A 210 12.57 -7.12 -11.00
N PHE A 211 11.35 -7.62 -11.04
CA PHE A 211 10.88 -8.75 -10.22
C PHE A 211 10.51 -9.93 -11.14
N THR A 212 10.58 -11.13 -10.58
CA THR A 212 10.25 -12.37 -11.28
C THR A 212 8.81 -12.77 -10.97
N VAL A 213 8.09 -13.26 -11.96
CA VAL A 213 6.74 -13.82 -11.85
C VAL A 213 6.72 -15.18 -12.54
N ASN A 214 5.81 -16.06 -12.13
CA ASN A 214 5.66 -17.37 -12.75
C ASN A 214 4.17 -17.65 -13.03
N PHE A 215 3.74 -18.88 -13.12
CA PHE A 215 2.45 -19.29 -13.66
C PHE A 215 1.24 -19.12 -12.72
N ASP A 216 1.39 -18.60 -11.50
CA ASP A 216 0.24 -18.34 -10.62
C ASP A 216 -0.62 -17.19 -11.14
N GLY A 217 -1.94 -17.41 -11.16
CA GLY A 217 -2.90 -16.44 -11.70
C GLY A 217 -3.01 -15.12 -10.91
N GLY A 218 -2.50 -15.05 -9.69
CA GLY A 218 -2.40 -13.80 -8.90
C GLY A 218 -1.14 -12.99 -9.20
N THR A 219 -0.12 -13.62 -9.83
CA THR A 219 1.16 -12.95 -10.15
C THR A 219 1.41 -12.80 -11.64
N ASN A 220 1.01 -13.78 -12.47
CA ASN A 220 1.24 -13.73 -13.92
C ASN A 220 0.27 -14.64 -14.68
N ARG A 221 -0.98 -14.23 -14.73
CA ARG A 221 -2.03 -14.99 -15.39
C ARG A 221 -1.74 -15.18 -16.88
N GLU A 222 -2.15 -16.35 -17.43
CA GLU A 222 -2.00 -16.70 -18.85
C GLU A 222 -2.99 -15.95 -19.76
N GLY A 223 -2.83 -16.15 -21.07
CA GLY A 223 -3.81 -15.68 -22.07
C GLY A 223 -3.67 -14.23 -22.49
N GLY A 224 -2.65 -13.53 -22.02
CA GLY A 224 -2.45 -12.10 -22.30
C GLY A 224 -3.32 -11.19 -21.44
N ASP A 225 -3.89 -11.71 -20.35
CA ASP A 225 -4.62 -10.94 -19.36
C ASP A 225 -3.77 -9.73 -18.91
N THR A 226 -4.42 -8.61 -18.69
CA THR A 226 -3.72 -7.43 -18.20
C THR A 226 -3.38 -7.60 -16.72
N MET A 227 -2.09 -7.61 -16.43
CA MET A 227 -1.56 -7.64 -15.06
C MET A 227 -1.18 -6.25 -14.59
N MET A 228 -1.44 -5.98 -13.31
CA MET A 228 -1.00 -4.78 -12.59
C MET A 228 -0.13 -5.18 -11.40
N ALA A 229 0.87 -4.35 -11.08
CA ALA A 229 1.59 -4.44 -9.81
C ALA A 229 1.77 -3.05 -9.20
N TYR A 230 1.66 -2.99 -7.87
CA TYR A 230 2.00 -1.85 -7.03
C TYR A 230 3.26 -2.22 -6.25
N CYS A 231 4.38 -1.56 -6.59
CA CYS A 231 5.70 -1.88 -6.05
C CYS A 231 6.17 -0.78 -5.10
N PHE A 232 6.70 -1.19 -3.94
CA PHE A 232 7.13 -0.28 -2.89
C PHE A 232 8.52 -0.64 -2.38
N ALA A 233 9.34 0.39 -2.14
CA ALA A 233 10.61 0.26 -1.45
C ALA A 233 10.73 1.30 -0.33
N ASP A 234 11.65 1.08 0.61
CA ASP A 234 11.86 2.00 1.73
C ASP A 234 12.41 3.35 1.28
N VAL A 235 11.92 4.40 1.92
CA VAL A 235 12.52 5.73 1.89
C VAL A 235 12.72 6.20 3.31
N GLN A 236 13.96 6.49 3.68
CA GLN A 236 14.31 6.94 5.02
C GLN A 236 13.46 8.15 5.44
N GLY A 237 12.85 8.07 6.61
CA GLY A 237 11.98 9.12 7.15
C GLY A 237 10.59 9.22 6.52
N PHE A 238 10.27 8.41 5.50
CA PHE A 238 8.98 8.45 4.81
C PHE A 238 8.25 7.12 4.79
N SER A 239 8.92 6.03 4.40
CA SER A 239 8.31 4.71 4.34
C SER A 239 9.23 3.63 4.88
N LYS A 240 8.64 2.60 5.48
CA LYS A 240 9.38 1.42 5.94
C LYS A 240 8.54 0.17 5.81
N ILE A 241 9.17 -0.86 5.25
CA ILE A 241 8.62 -2.19 5.06
C ILE A 241 9.51 -3.14 5.84
N GLY A 242 8.93 -4.04 6.63
CA GLY A 242 9.72 -4.94 7.47
C GLY A 242 8.85 -5.92 8.26
N SER A 243 9.41 -6.48 9.31
CA SER A 243 8.73 -7.47 10.14
C SER A 243 9.07 -7.33 11.62
N TYR A 244 8.24 -7.92 12.46
CA TYR A 244 8.51 -8.10 13.88
C TYR A 244 8.06 -9.49 14.34
N VAL A 245 8.56 -9.91 15.51
CA VAL A 245 8.13 -11.14 16.17
C VAL A 245 7.19 -10.79 17.31
N GLY A 246 6.03 -11.45 17.36
CA GLY A 246 5.06 -11.30 18.42
C GLY A 246 5.56 -11.86 19.76
N THR A 247 5.09 -11.29 20.84
CA THR A 247 5.46 -11.67 22.23
C THR A 247 4.35 -12.32 23.01
N GLY A 248 3.11 -12.33 22.48
CA GLY A 248 1.93 -12.83 23.20
C GLY A 248 1.51 -11.97 24.41
N ASN A 249 2.12 -10.82 24.61
CA ASN A 249 1.88 -9.93 25.75
C ASN A 249 1.25 -8.62 25.28
N ALA A 250 0.25 -8.10 26.02
CA ALA A 250 -0.39 -6.83 25.72
C ALA A 250 0.58 -5.62 25.78
N ASN A 251 1.69 -5.73 26.52
CA ASN A 251 2.84 -4.83 26.39
C ASN A 251 3.76 -5.34 25.26
N GLY A 252 3.25 -5.33 24.05
CA GLY A 252 3.85 -5.94 22.86
C GLY A 252 5.10 -5.25 22.33
N PRO A 253 5.62 -5.72 21.17
CA PRO A 253 6.84 -5.18 20.59
C PRO A 253 6.67 -3.75 20.13
N PHE A 254 7.77 -2.98 20.23
CA PHE A 254 7.93 -1.68 19.59
C PHE A 254 8.71 -1.86 18.28
N GLN A 255 8.19 -1.25 17.21
CA GLN A 255 8.87 -1.21 15.92
C GLN A 255 9.38 0.18 15.61
N TYR A 256 10.71 0.30 15.53
CA TYR A 256 11.36 1.54 15.14
C TYR A 256 11.24 1.75 13.62
N LEU A 257 10.67 2.86 13.22
CA LEU A 257 10.54 3.27 11.82
C LEU A 257 11.49 4.40 11.45
N GLY A 258 11.89 5.22 12.43
CA GLY A 258 12.62 6.47 12.22
C GLY A 258 11.70 7.66 11.90
N PHE A 259 10.38 7.46 12.01
CA PHE A 259 9.34 8.48 11.81
C PHE A 259 8.06 8.10 12.59
N LYS A 260 7.20 9.09 12.84
CA LYS A 260 5.84 8.84 13.32
C LYS A 260 5.00 8.33 12.12
N PRO A 261 4.41 7.14 12.20
CA PRO A 261 3.56 6.67 11.12
C PRO A 261 2.23 7.44 11.07
N SER A 262 1.71 7.64 9.85
CA SER A 262 0.33 8.03 9.61
C SER A 262 -0.51 6.86 9.09
N TRP A 263 0.14 5.79 8.64
CA TRP A 263 -0.51 4.60 8.09
C TRP A 263 0.35 3.36 8.32
N VAL A 264 -0.27 2.27 8.74
CA VAL A 264 0.40 0.97 8.95
C VAL A 264 -0.52 -0.16 8.52
N LEU A 265 0.00 -1.04 7.67
CA LEU A 265 -0.60 -2.31 7.29
C LEU A 265 0.19 -3.44 7.94
N ILE A 266 -0.50 -4.41 8.56
CA ILE A 266 0.13 -5.54 9.26
C ILE A 266 -0.54 -6.85 8.84
N LYS A 267 0.26 -7.93 8.74
CA LYS A 267 -0.23 -9.29 8.48
C LYS A 267 0.54 -10.32 9.29
N ASN A 268 -0.18 -11.20 9.95
CA ASN A 268 0.39 -12.43 10.50
C ASN A 268 0.79 -13.38 9.35
N THR A 269 2.03 -13.86 9.34
CA THR A 269 2.54 -14.74 8.26
C THR A 269 2.45 -16.23 8.60
N GLN A 270 1.98 -16.58 9.81
CA GLN A 270 2.00 -17.95 10.33
C GLN A 270 0.63 -18.43 10.83
N ALA A 271 -0.39 -17.59 10.79
CA ALA A 271 -1.76 -17.91 11.10
C ALA A 271 -2.73 -17.27 10.10
N ASN A 272 -3.90 -17.90 9.89
CA ASN A 272 -4.96 -17.39 9.03
C ASN A 272 -5.70 -16.26 9.73
N GLU A 273 -5.08 -15.08 9.74
CA GLU A 273 -5.59 -13.87 10.37
C GLU A 273 -5.79 -12.79 9.30
N THR A 274 -6.76 -11.90 9.49
CA THR A 274 -7.01 -10.78 8.57
C THR A 274 -5.82 -9.82 8.51
N TRP A 275 -5.72 -9.10 7.40
CA TRP A 275 -4.85 -7.94 7.31
C TRP A 275 -5.39 -6.81 8.17
N MET A 276 -4.53 -6.13 8.91
CA MET A 276 -4.91 -5.07 9.84
C MET A 276 -4.36 -3.73 9.35
N LEU A 277 -5.26 -2.79 9.03
CA LEU A 277 -4.92 -1.48 8.50
C LEU A 277 -5.33 -0.37 9.45
N TYR A 278 -4.36 0.43 9.85
CA TYR A 278 -4.47 1.56 10.77
C TYR A 278 -4.01 2.86 10.11
N ASP A 279 -4.62 3.99 10.48
CA ASP A 279 -4.11 5.32 10.16
C ASP A 279 -4.46 6.33 11.27
N ASP A 280 -3.75 7.47 11.26
CA ASP A 280 -3.85 8.53 12.27
C ASP A 280 -5.09 9.42 12.12
N LYS A 281 -5.84 9.30 11.02
CA LYS A 281 -7.05 10.09 10.76
C LYS A 281 -8.30 9.46 11.39
N ARG A 282 -8.27 8.14 11.64
CA ARG A 282 -9.43 7.37 12.11
C ARG A 282 -9.42 7.06 13.60
N GLY A 283 -8.35 7.37 14.30
CA GLY A 283 -8.23 7.05 15.72
C GLY A 283 -7.08 7.77 16.40
N TYR A 284 -6.85 7.41 17.65
CA TYR A 284 -5.77 7.93 18.48
C TYR A 284 -5.22 6.82 19.39
N ASN A 285 -4.04 7.01 19.93
CA ASN A 285 -3.41 6.06 20.85
C ASN A 285 -4.37 5.72 22.01
N GLY A 286 -4.61 4.43 22.23
CA GLY A 286 -5.61 3.93 23.17
C GLY A 286 -6.96 3.58 22.53
N SER A 287 -7.28 4.09 21.34
CA SER A 287 -8.51 3.77 20.58
C SER A 287 -8.27 3.95 19.08
N MET A 288 -7.33 3.18 18.53
CA MET A 288 -7.06 3.17 17.08
C MET A 288 -8.15 2.40 16.33
N ALA A 289 -8.64 3.00 15.27
CA ALA A 289 -9.59 2.35 14.38
C ALA A 289 -8.86 1.43 13.39
N VAL A 290 -9.45 0.27 13.14
CA VAL A 290 -8.92 -0.74 12.21
C VAL A 290 -9.93 -1.07 11.13
N LEU A 291 -9.43 -1.23 9.91
CA LEU A 291 -10.10 -1.82 8.77
C LEU A 291 -9.28 -3.00 8.24
N SER A 292 -9.92 -3.92 7.56
CA SER A 292 -9.29 -5.11 6.99
C SER A 292 -9.37 -5.07 5.46
N PRO A 293 -8.24 -5.03 4.75
CA PRO A 293 -8.20 -5.05 3.27
C PRO A 293 -8.84 -6.26 2.61
N ASP A 294 -8.86 -7.39 3.30
CA ASP A 294 -9.36 -8.69 2.84
C ASP A 294 -10.83 -8.95 3.25
N GLU A 295 -11.49 -7.97 3.87
CA GLU A 295 -12.87 -8.11 4.34
C GLU A 295 -13.70 -6.87 4.04
N THR A 296 -15.01 -7.08 3.83
CA THR A 296 -15.99 -5.99 3.68
C THR A 296 -16.40 -5.37 5.02
N ALA A 297 -15.96 -5.93 6.15
CA ALA A 297 -16.38 -5.52 7.50
C ALA A 297 -16.26 -4.02 7.75
N ALA A 298 -17.17 -3.50 8.57
CA ALA A 298 -17.13 -2.14 9.07
C ALA A 298 -15.94 -1.92 10.01
N GLU A 299 -15.56 -0.66 10.18
CA GLU A 299 -14.50 -0.23 11.10
C GLU A 299 -14.83 -0.62 12.55
N ILE A 300 -13.83 -1.10 13.24
CA ILE A 300 -13.87 -1.27 14.69
C ILE A 300 -12.75 -0.47 15.35
N SER A 301 -12.95 -0.02 16.60
CA SER A 301 -11.94 0.68 17.38
C SER A 301 -11.47 -0.18 18.54
N ALA A 302 -10.15 -0.25 18.74
CA ALA A 302 -9.55 -1.00 19.82
C ALA A 302 -8.18 -0.44 20.22
N ASN A 303 -7.74 -0.73 21.46
CA ASN A 303 -6.40 -0.40 21.93
C ASN A 303 -5.39 -1.48 21.47
N ASN A 304 -5.17 -1.60 20.17
CA ASN A 304 -4.33 -2.63 19.58
C ASN A 304 -2.91 -2.15 19.25
N ILE A 305 -2.77 -0.87 18.93
CA ILE A 305 -1.52 -0.27 18.45
C ILE A 305 -1.46 1.21 18.87
N ASP A 306 -0.27 1.69 19.21
CA ASP A 306 0.03 3.11 19.39
C ASP A 306 0.98 3.58 18.28
N PHE A 307 0.69 4.74 17.70
CA PHE A 307 1.60 5.47 16.80
C PHE A 307 2.45 6.45 17.63
N LEU A 308 3.75 6.18 17.65
CA LEU A 308 4.72 6.93 18.43
C LEU A 308 5.59 7.80 17.51
N SER A 309 6.30 8.75 18.09
CA SER A 309 7.11 9.73 17.34
C SER A 309 8.15 9.14 16.39
N ASN A 310 8.57 7.90 16.61
CA ASN A 310 9.62 7.23 15.83
C ASN A 310 9.29 5.78 15.44
N GLY A 311 8.02 5.38 15.55
CA GLY A 311 7.57 4.04 15.23
C GLY A 311 6.18 3.73 15.75
N PHE A 312 5.85 2.45 15.84
CA PHE A 312 4.60 1.99 16.45
C PHE A 312 4.85 0.93 17.52
N LYS A 313 3.91 0.79 18.43
CA LYS A 313 3.94 -0.20 19.50
C LYS A 313 2.65 -0.99 19.53
N ILE A 314 2.77 -2.31 19.55
CA ILE A 314 1.63 -3.22 19.70
C ILE A 314 1.16 -3.20 21.17
N ARG A 315 -0.15 -3.11 21.38
CA ARG A 315 -0.81 -2.94 22.69
C ARG A 315 -1.79 -4.05 23.03
N THR A 316 -1.70 -5.15 22.31
CA THR A 316 -2.60 -6.31 22.46
C THR A 316 -1.84 -7.61 22.42
N SER A 317 -2.43 -8.68 22.95
CA SER A 317 -1.98 -10.08 22.76
C SER A 317 -2.77 -10.81 21.67
N ALA A 318 -3.65 -10.11 20.94
CA ALA A 318 -4.48 -10.70 19.89
C ALA A 318 -3.66 -11.39 18.79
N SER A 319 -4.16 -12.50 18.28
CA SER A 319 -3.50 -13.33 17.25
C SER A 319 -3.26 -12.62 15.95
N THR A 320 -4.11 -11.64 15.61
CA THR A 320 -3.98 -10.79 14.43
C THR A 320 -2.72 -9.92 14.43
N LEU A 321 -2.13 -9.63 15.62
CA LEU A 321 -1.04 -8.67 15.78
C LEU A 321 0.13 -9.15 16.63
N ASN A 322 -0.05 -10.15 17.53
CA ASN A 322 0.97 -10.39 18.56
C ASN A 322 1.01 -11.83 19.12
N THR A 323 0.69 -12.84 18.34
CA THR A 323 0.91 -14.24 18.77
C THR A 323 2.39 -14.46 19.11
N ASN A 324 2.65 -15.11 20.25
CA ASN A 324 4.00 -15.38 20.73
C ASN A 324 4.84 -16.16 19.70
N ASN A 325 6.05 -15.69 19.45
CA ASN A 325 7.02 -16.28 18.51
C ASN A 325 6.55 -16.35 17.03
N GLN A 326 5.45 -15.70 16.67
CA GLN A 326 5.05 -15.59 15.26
C GLN A 326 5.59 -14.32 14.61
N THR A 327 5.87 -14.42 13.31
CA THR A 327 6.36 -13.29 12.51
C THR A 327 5.19 -12.53 11.89
N PHE A 328 5.22 -11.21 12.04
CA PHE A 328 4.30 -10.27 11.44
C PHE A 328 5.04 -9.37 10.47
N LEU A 329 4.57 -9.26 9.25
CA LEU A 329 5.06 -8.27 8.31
C LEU A 329 4.32 -6.94 8.50
N TYR A 330 4.97 -5.85 8.11
CA TYR A 330 4.33 -4.54 8.07
C TYR A 330 4.82 -3.68 6.90
N MET A 331 3.95 -2.76 6.45
CA MET A 331 4.28 -1.62 5.61
C MET A 331 3.77 -0.36 6.30
N ALA A 332 4.60 0.68 6.39
CA ALA A 332 4.29 1.93 7.09
C ALA A 332 4.70 3.16 6.29
N PHE A 333 3.88 4.22 6.39
CA PHE A 333 4.14 5.54 5.80
C PHE A 333 4.09 6.62 6.87
N ALA A 334 4.94 7.66 6.72
CA ALA A 334 5.07 8.75 7.68
C ALA A 334 3.91 9.75 7.63
N GLU A 335 3.55 10.30 8.77
CA GLU A 335 2.69 11.49 8.89
C GLU A 335 3.36 12.71 8.25
N GLU A 336 4.52 13.07 8.76
CA GLU A 336 5.44 14.06 8.21
C GLU A 336 6.87 13.61 8.51
N PRO A 337 7.79 13.69 7.55
CA PRO A 337 9.19 13.44 7.86
C PRO A 337 9.69 14.52 8.84
N LEU A 338 10.28 14.09 9.93
CA LEU A 338 10.87 15.00 10.92
C LEU A 338 12.21 15.53 10.39
N VAL A 339 12.16 16.38 9.39
CA VAL A 339 13.34 17.08 8.85
C VAL A 339 13.16 18.58 8.96
N SER A 340 14.18 19.24 9.50
CA SER A 340 14.24 20.70 9.48
C SER A 340 14.37 21.20 8.03
N THR A 341 14.10 22.48 7.82
CA THR A 341 14.29 23.16 6.53
C THR A 341 15.72 23.03 5.96
N ASN A 342 16.69 22.67 6.80
CA ASN A 342 18.08 22.43 6.43
C ASN A 342 18.41 20.96 6.19
N GLY A 343 17.40 20.07 6.11
CA GLY A 343 17.57 18.64 5.87
C GLY A 343 18.08 17.83 7.07
N ASN A 344 18.12 18.41 8.27
CA ASN A 344 18.48 17.68 9.49
C ASN A 344 17.26 16.99 10.07
N ALA A 345 17.40 15.72 10.46
CA ALA A 345 16.36 15.02 11.20
C ALA A 345 16.04 15.79 12.50
N ALA A 346 14.79 16.19 12.67
CA ALA A 346 14.32 16.70 13.95
C ALA A 346 14.05 15.50 14.87
N THR A 347 14.54 15.57 16.10
CA THR A 347 14.14 14.59 17.11
C THR A 347 12.69 14.86 17.48
N ALA A 348 11.82 13.89 17.20
CA ALA A 348 10.46 13.92 17.70
C ALA A 348 10.49 13.90 19.23
N ARG A 349 9.72 14.77 19.84
CA ARG A 349 9.42 14.75 21.27
C ARG A 349 8.12 13.99 21.53
#